data_b74243cdb00813f6ae93cc992119e21e
#
_entry.id   b74243cdb00813f6ae93cc992119e21e
#
_cell.length_a   1.000
_cell.length_b   1.000
_cell.length_c   1.000
_cell.angle_alpha   90.00
_cell.angle_beta   90.00
_cell.angle_gamma   90.00
#
_symmetry.space_group_name_H-M   'P 1'
#
loop_
_entity.id
_entity.type
_entity.pdbx_description
1 polymer ?
#
loop_
_entity_poly.entity_id
_entity_poly.type
_entity_poly.pdbx_seq_one_letter_code
_entity_poly.pdbx_strand_id
1 'polypeptide(L)'
;MRRTTKARGPNGNWGVRSPTSRNRMTRIATLWLASVLAMLICAASAPAQSAGPSTFPSADAAMQSLVAAAKTSDPGALEKVFGPDYKDLFSGDQAEDRKDWGDFSSAVQESAKLRKDGDSKYTVLVGKEDWPMPIPLVRQDDKWLFDTKSGLVEVSDRRIGEDELSAIETCRAYAVAQWEYFTEGDWDHDGVAEYAQRLISSPGKHDGLFWETGEGDAPSPLGELVANAGAESDGSNDGSAATDAGKAAPKEEGRSGSRAPYHGYYFKILASQGASAPGGKYSYVINGNMIAGYALVAYPADWGNSGVMTFLINQQGRVYQKNLGSNTPSVASRMTSYNPDSSWKLVEVEP
;
A
#
# COMPACT_ATOMS: atom_id res chain seq x y z
N MET A 1 60.00 -10.48 -24.68
CA MET A 1 60.54 -11.52 -25.63
C MET A 1 59.39 -12.04 -26.45
N ARG A 2 59.47 -11.78 -27.73
CA ARG A 2 59.14 -12.55 -28.94
C ARG A 2 57.69 -13.01 -29.08
N ARG A 3 56.95 -12.42 -30.02
CA ARG A 3 56.87 -12.57 -31.51
C ARG A 3 55.90 -13.67 -31.90
N THR A 4 54.82 -13.27 -32.62
CA THR A 4 54.58 -13.31 -34.08
C THR A 4 53.96 -14.65 -34.50
N THR A 5 53.04 -14.84 -35.44
CA THR A 5 52.72 -14.33 -36.78
C THR A 5 51.43 -15.00 -37.24
N LYS A 6 50.46 -14.39 -37.89
CA LYS A 6 50.22 -14.11 -39.29
C LYS A 6 50.16 -15.33 -40.24
N ALA A 7 48.99 -15.51 -40.98
CA ALA A 7 48.84 -15.77 -42.42
C ALA A 7 47.37 -16.10 -42.75
N ARG A 8 46.58 -15.38 -43.50
CA ARG A 8 46.52 -15.04 -44.94
C ARG A 8 46.21 -16.20 -45.85
N GLY A 9 45.01 -16.34 -46.39
CA GLY A 9 44.34 -16.32 -47.66
C GLY A 9 44.75 -17.39 -48.70
N PRO A 10 44.29 -17.53 -49.95
CA PRO A 10 43.32 -16.70 -50.66
C PRO A 10 42.41 -17.48 -51.73
N ASN A 11 41.49 -16.70 -52.36
CA ASN A 11 41.05 -16.79 -53.81
C ASN A 11 40.41 -18.10 -54.32
N GLY A 12 39.40 -18.11 -55.13
CA GLY A 12 38.94 -17.34 -56.26
C GLY A 12 37.87 -18.08 -57.02
N ASN A 13 37.01 -17.47 -57.62
CA ASN A 13 36.79 -17.12 -59.01
C ASN A 13 35.67 -17.85 -59.79
N TRP A 14 34.77 -17.08 -60.35
CA TRP A 14 34.09 -17.00 -61.61
C TRP A 14 33.33 -18.24 -62.23
N GLY A 15 32.10 -17.90 -62.64
CA GLY A 15 31.36 -18.73 -63.59
C GLY A 15 29.96 -18.15 -63.93
N VAL A 16 29.95 -17.17 -64.82
CA VAL A 16 28.78 -16.68 -65.56
C VAL A 16 28.28 -17.72 -66.57
N ARG A 17 26.96 -17.96 -66.65
CA ARG A 17 26.21 -18.20 -67.91
C ARG A 17 24.70 -18.19 -67.69
N SER A 18 24.01 -17.23 -68.33
CA SER A 18 22.59 -17.23 -68.72
C SER A 18 22.52 -17.77 -70.17
N PRO A 19 21.37 -17.86 -70.84
CA PRO A 19 19.94 -17.98 -70.47
C PRO A 19 19.25 -19.10 -71.29
N THR A 20 18.05 -19.52 -70.94
CA THR A 20 17.06 -19.95 -71.96
C THR A 20 15.63 -19.81 -71.45
N SER A 21 14.88 -19.17 -72.32
CA SER A 21 13.43 -18.95 -72.28
C SER A 21 12.61 -20.23 -72.25
N ARG A 22 11.51 -20.22 -71.50
CA ARG A 22 10.18 -20.78 -71.85
C ARG A 22 9.36 -20.95 -70.51
N ASN A 23 8.38 -20.13 -70.33
CA ASN A 23 6.97 -20.47 -70.22
C ASN A 23 6.19 -19.30 -69.60
N ARG A 24 5.63 -18.54 -70.54
CA ARG A 24 4.70 -17.43 -70.20
C ARG A 24 3.24 -17.91 -70.18
N MET A 25 2.90 -19.00 -69.54
CA MET A 25 1.50 -19.45 -69.53
C MET A 25 1.01 -20.02 -68.17
N THR A 26 1.84 -20.01 -67.11
CA THR A 26 1.42 -20.54 -65.79
C THR A 26 1.37 -19.49 -64.70
N ARG A 27 1.40 -18.18 -65.06
CA ARG A 27 1.43 -17.09 -64.08
C ARG A 27 0.09 -16.37 -63.87
N ILE A 28 -1.01 -16.78 -64.50
CA ILE A 28 -2.31 -16.14 -64.38
C ILE A 28 -3.28 -16.91 -63.46
N ALA A 29 -3.06 -18.18 -63.20
CA ALA A 29 -3.93 -19.01 -62.34
C ALA A 29 -3.57 -18.97 -60.84
N THR A 30 -2.37 -18.49 -60.46
CA THR A 30 -1.92 -18.43 -59.06
C THR A 30 -2.15 -17.09 -58.37
N LEU A 31 -2.53 -16.05 -59.13
CA LEU A 31 -2.82 -14.72 -58.54
C LEU A 31 -4.26 -14.55 -58.10
N TRP A 32 -5.19 -15.43 -58.44
CA TRP A 32 -6.59 -15.39 -58.03
C TRP A 32 -6.87 -16.22 -56.76
N LEU A 33 -6.03 -17.17 -56.40
CA LEU A 33 -6.15 -17.92 -55.15
C LEU A 33 -5.48 -17.21 -53.96
N ALA A 34 -4.49 -16.35 -54.21
CA ALA A 34 -3.85 -15.56 -53.13
C ALA A 34 -4.69 -14.38 -52.66
N SER A 35 -5.59 -13.84 -53.50
CA SER A 35 -6.45 -12.71 -53.13
C SER A 35 -7.69 -13.12 -52.33
N VAL A 36 -8.12 -14.38 -52.39
CA VAL A 36 -9.28 -14.86 -51.59
C VAL A 36 -8.81 -15.35 -50.22
N LEU A 37 -7.57 -15.81 -50.09
CA LEU A 37 -7.03 -16.21 -48.77
C LEU A 37 -6.54 -15.03 -47.95
N ALA A 38 -6.23 -13.87 -48.57
CA ALA A 38 -5.87 -12.65 -47.86
C ALA A 38 -7.10 -11.88 -47.32
N MET A 39 -8.31 -12.13 -47.82
CA MET A 39 -9.54 -11.53 -47.32
C MET A 39 -10.18 -12.31 -46.14
N LEU A 40 -9.70 -13.52 -45.84
CA LEU A 40 -10.20 -14.31 -44.70
C LEU A 40 -9.35 -14.20 -43.43
N ILE A 41 -8.20 -13.49 -43.47
CA ILE A 41 -7.33 -13.29 -42.28
C ILE A 41 -7.47 -11.89 -41.66
N CYS A 42 -8.22 -10.98 -42.27
CA CYS A 42 -8.51 -9.66 -41.70
C CYS A 42 -9.78 -9.58 -40.84
N ALA A 43 -10.36 -10.70 -40.45
CA ALA A 43 -11.56 -10.73 -39.61
C ALA A 43 -11.27 -11.47 -38.29
N ALA A 44 -10.38 -10.97 -37.44
CA ALA A 44 -10.40 -11.22 -35.99
C ALA A 44 -9.15 -10.65 -35.30
N SER A 45 -9.05 -9.34 -35.35
CA SER A 45 -8.32 -8.62 -34.31
C SER A 45 -9.12 -7.35 -34.01
N ALA A 46 -10.40 -7.55 -33.65
CA ALA A 46 -11.04 -6.56 -32.80
C ALA A 46 -10.22 -6.57 -31.50
N PRO A 47 -9.70 -5.42 -31.04
CA PRO A 47 -9.19 -5.38 -29.69
C PRO A 47 -10.35 -5.92 -28.82
N ALA A 48 -10.06 -6.89 -27.97
CA ALA A 48 -10.98 -7.30 -26.94
C ALA A 48 -11.25 -6.02 -26.13
N GLN A 49 -12.35 -5.35 -26.45
CA GLN A 49 -12.89 -4.30 -25.59
C GLN A 49 -13.12 -5.02 -24.28
N SER A 50 -12.43 -4.60 -23.23
CA SER A 50 -12.70 -5.04 -21.88
C SER A 50 -14.20 -4.91 -21.67
N ALA A 51 -14.89 -6.03 -21.56
CA ALA A 51 -16.33 -6.02 -21.39
C ALA A 51 -16.60 -5.27 -20.09
N GLY A 52 -17.39 -4.19 -20.15
CA GLY A 52 -17.83 -3.48 -18.95
C GLY A 52 -18.54 -4.44 -17.97
N PRO A 53 -19.00 -3.95 -16.84
CA PRO A 53 -19.72 -4.78 -15.86
C PRO A 53 -20.91 -5.47 -16.53
N SER A 54 -21.23 -6.67 -16.06
CA SER A 54 -22.41 -7.39 -16.55
C SER A 54 -23.68 -6.58 -16.34
N THR A 55 -24.58 -6.65 -17.31
CA THR A 55 -25.91 -6.05 -17.18
C THR A 55 -26.94 -7.13 -16.88
N PHE A 56 -27.90 -6.82 -16.03
CA PHE A 56 -28.90 -7.74 -15.52
C PHE A 56 -30.33 -7.29 -15.87
N PRO A 57 -31.27 -8.21 -16.04
CA PRO A 57 -32.68 -7.86 -16.37
C PRO A 57 -33.44 -7.21 -15.20
N SER A 58 -32.99 -7.44 -13.97
CA SER A 58 -33.59 -6.86 -12.75
C SER A 58 -32.54 -6.63 -11.68
N ALA A 59 -32.84 -5.77 -10.69
CA ALA A 59 -32.02 -5.55 -9.52
C ALA A 59 -31.83 -6.85 -8.72
N ASP A 60 -32.86 -7.68 -8.60
CA ASP A 60 -32.75 -8.97 -7.91
C ASP A 60 -31.80 -9.93 -8.63
N ALA A 61 -31.82 -9.98 -9.97
CA ALA A 61 -30.90 -10.81 -10.74
C ALA A 61 -29.42 -10.35 -10.54
N ALA A 62 -29.17 -9.04 -10.45
CA ALA A 62 -27.86 -8.49 -10.16
C ALA A 62 -27.39 -8.87 -8.74
N MET A 63 -28.25 -8.72 -7.73
CA MET A 63 -27.95 -9.12 -6.36
C MET A 63 -27.66 -10.63 -6.26
N GLN A 64 -28.45 -11.49 -6.91
CA GLN A 64 -28.20 -12.93 -6.93
C GLN A 64 -26.84 -13.26 -7.57
N SER A 65 -26.45 -12.53 -8.63
CA SER A 65 -25.15 -12.69 -9.27
C SER A 65 -24.00 -12.31 -8.33
N LEU A 66 -24.15 -11.23 -7.55
CA LEU A 66 -23.22 -10.84 -6.50
C LEU A 66 -23.09 -11.93 -5.43
N VAL A 67 -24.21 -12.43 -4.91
CA VAL A 67 -24.22 -13.52 -3.91
C VAL A 67 -23.55 -14.78 -4.45
N ALA A 68 -23.75 -15.11 -5.72
CA ALA A 68 -23.08 -16.24 -6.35
C ALA A 68 -21.58 -16.02 -6.49
N ALA A 69 -21.15 -14.83 -6.89
CA ALA A 69 -19.73 -14.48 -7.01
C ALA A 69 -19.02 -14.49 -5.64
N ALA A 70 -19.64 -13.95 -4.60
CA ALA A 70 -19.11 -13.93 -3.24
C ALA A 70 -18.87 -15.34 -2.66
N LYS A 71 -19.59 -16.37 -3.12
CA LYS A 71 -19.42 -17.76 -2.68
C LYS A 71 -18.19 -18.46 -3.29
N THR A 72 -17.71 -17.99 -4.42
CA THR A 72 -16.72 -18.74 -5.21
C THR A 72 -15.29 -18.35 -4.93
N SER A 73 -15.02 -17.19 -4.32
CA SER A 73 -13.68 -16.59 -4.22
C SER A 73 -12.91 -16.55 -5.57
N ASP A 74 -13.66 -16.57 -6.67
CA ASP A 74 -13.11 -16.54 -8.03
C ASP A 74 -13.02 -15.09 -8.53
N PRO A 75 -11.81 -14.56 -8.77
CA PRO A 75 -11.64 -13.20 -9.31
C PRO A 75 -12.38 -12.99 -10.64
N GLY A 76 -12.49 -14.02 -11.47
CA GLY A 76 -13.25 -13.94 -12.73
C GLY A 76 -14.76 -13.78 -12.53
N ALA A 77 -15.31 -14.26 -11.42
CA ALA A 77 -16.71 -14.03 -11.06
C ALA A 77 -16.95 -12.58 -10.64
N LEU A 78 -15.99 -11.97 -9.91
CA LEU A 78 -16.03 -10.56 -9.51
C LEU A 78 -15.91 -9.62 -10.71
N GLU A 79 -14.98 -9.93 -11.62
CA GLU A 79 -14.80 -9.15 -12.84
C GLU A 79 -16.09 -9.14 -13.69
N LYS A 80 -16.83 -10.25 -13.74
CA LYS A 80 -18.12 -10.28 -14.41
C LYS A 80 -19.16 -9.38 -13.75
N VAL A 81 -19.20 -9.34 -12.42
CA VAL A 81 -20.17 -8.52 -11.67
C VAL A 81 -19.84 -7.04 -11.75
N PHE A 82 -18.58 -6.68 -11.46
CA PHE A 82 -18.15 -5.29 -11.29
C PHE A 82 -17.44 -4.70 -12.52
N GLY A 83 -17.12 -5.52 -13.51
CA GLY A 83 -16.33 -5.11 -14.67
C GLY A 83 -14.83 -5.08 -14.41
N PRO A 84 -14.02 -4.62 -15.38
CA PRO A 84 -12.56 -4.65 -15.30
C PRO A 84 -11.99 -3.80 -14.17
N ASP A 85 -12.70 -2.77 -13.76
CA ASP A 85 -12.32 -1.85 -12.67
C ASP A 85 -12.41 -2.51 -11.28
N TYR A 86 -12.88 -3.77 -11.18
CA TYR A 86 -12.98 -4.48 -9.90
C TYR A 86 -11.64 -4.59 -9.16
N LYS A 87 -10.53 -4.55 -9.88
CA LYS A 87 -9.18 -4.63 -9.30
C LYS A 87 -8.85 -3.42 -8.44
N ASP A 88 -9.45 -2.28 -8.76
CA ASP A 88 -9.23 -1.03 -8.03
C ASP A 88 -10.02 -0.99 -6.70
N LEU A 89 -10.86 -2.02 -6.43
CA LEU A 89 -11.53 -2.20 -5.13
C LEU A 89 -10.56 -2.67 -4.03
N PHE A 90 -9.40 -3.20 -4.41
CA PHE A 90 -8.40 -3.74 -3.50
C PHE A 90 -7.33 -2.70 -3.16
N SER A 91 -6.81 -2.77 -1.93
CA SER A 91 -5.78 -1.84 -1.43
C SER A 91 -4.39 -2.12 -2.02
N GLY A 92 -4.15 -3.40 -2.38
CA GLY A 92 -2.84 -3.92 -2.76
C GLY A 92 -2.09 -4.56 -1.58
N ASP A 93 -2.58 -4.41 -0.34
CA ASP A 93 -2.15 -5.25 0.78
C ASP A 93 -2.86 -6.60 0.73
N GLN A 94 -2.13 -7.65 0.35
CA GLN A 94 -2.71 -8.97 0.15
C GLN A 94 -3.29 -9.61 1.42
N ALA A 95 -2.82 -9.24 2.59
CA ALA A 95 -3.30 -9.80 3.84
C ALA A 95 -4.63 -9.14 4.24
N GLU A 96 -4.67 -7.81 4.16
CA GLU A 96 -5.85 -6.99 4.41
C GLU A 96 -6.94 -7.27 3.38
N ASP A 97 -6.63 -7.18 2.09
CA ASP A 97 -7.58 -7.47 1.00
C ASP A 97 -8.24 -8.86 1.13
N ARG A 98 -7.48 -9.86 1.59
CA ARG A 98 -8.01 -11.22 1.80
C ARG A 98 -8.95 -11.29 3.00
N LYS A 99 -8.62 -10.57 4.08
CA LYS A 99 -9.47 -10.46 5.26
C LYS A 99 -10.78 -9.75 4.90
N ASP A 100 -10.70 -8.58 4.28
CA ASP A 100 -11.86 -7.75 3.94
C ASP A 100 -12.79 -8.46 2.97
N TRP A 101 -12.22 -9.15 1.98
CA TRP A 101 -13.00 -10.00 1.09
C TRP A 101 -13.69 -11.15 1.82
N GLY A 102 -13.01 -11.78 2.76
CA GLY A 102 -13.58 -12.86 3.60
C GLY A 102 -14.77 -12.37 4.43
N ASP A 103 -14.62 -11.22 5.07
CA ASP A 103 -15.65 -10.58 5.89
C ASP A 103 -16.86 -10.16 5.02
N PHE A 104 -16.61 -9.50 3.88
CA PHE A 104 -17.66 -9.15 2.92
C PHE A 104 -18.38 -10.38 2.37
N SER A 105 -17.65 -11.41 1.95
CA SER A 105 -18.22 -12.65 1.43
C SER A 105 -19.11 -13.34 2.46
N SER A 106 -18.69 -13.36 3.72
CA SER A 106 -19.46 -13.91 4.84
C SER A 106 -20.74 -13.11 5.09
N ALA A 107 -20.65 -11.79 5.11
CA ALA A 107 -21.79 -10.89 5.30
C ALA A 107 -22.81 -11.05 4.16
N VAL A 108 -22.37 -11.10 2.89
CA VAL A 108 -23.26 -11.31 1.73
C VAL A 108 -23.98 -12.66 1.81
N GLN A 109 -23.30 -13.72 2.26
CA GLN A 109 -23.90 -15.03 2.41
C GLN A 109 -24.90 -15.12 3.57
N GLU A 110 -24.67 -14.35 4.62
CA GLU A 110 -25.57 -14.29 5.77
C GLU A 110 -26.88 -13.57 5.44
N SER A 111 -26.80 -12.42 4.80
CA SER A 111 -27.95 -11.65 4.35
C SER A 111 -27.57 -10.72 3.20
N ALA A 112 -28.41 -10.67 2.17
CA ALA A 112 -28.34 -9.67 1.11
C ALA A 112 -29.74 -9.17 0.78
N LYS A 113 -29.95 -7.85 0.89
CA LYS A 113 -31.25 -7.21 0.67
C LYS A 113 -31.09 -6.00 -0.24
N LEU A 114 -32.13 -5.65 -0.98
CA LEU A 114 -32.19 -4.43 -1.78
C LEU A 114 -32.93 -3.33 -1.03
N ARG A 115 -32.27 -2.20 -0.81
CA ARG A 115 -32.92 -0.95 -0.39
C ARG A 115 -33.10 -0.07 -1.61
N LYS A 116 -34.34 0.34 -1.87
CA LYS A 116 -34.66 1.26 -2.98
C LYS A 116 -34.27 2.69 -2.59
N ASP A 117 -33.37 3.31 -3.34
CA ASP A 117 -32.95 4.71 -3.14
C ASP A 117 -33.58 5.65 -4.18
N GLY A 118 -34.32 5.10 -5.16
CA GLY A 118 -34.98 5.83 -6.24
C GLY A 118 -35.47 4.86 -7.33
N ASP A 119 -36.00 5.39 -8.42
CA ASP A 119 -36.59 4.53 -9.50
C ASP A 119 -35.48 3.85 -10.35
N SER A 120 -34.26 4.40 -10.32
CA SER A 120 -33.14 3.90 -11.10
C SER A 120 -31.92 3.48 -10.22
N LYS A 121 -32.12 3.42 -8.89
CA LYS A 121 -30.99 3.13 -7.96
C LYS A 121 -31.44 2.28 -6.78
N TYR A 122 -30.63 1.27 -6.47
CA TYR A 122 -30.68 0.48 -5.24
C TYR A 122 -29.33 0.44 -4.55
N THR A 123 -29.35 0.33 -3.22
CA THR A 123 -28.21 -0.07 -2.41
C THR A 123 -28.41 -1.51 -1.96
N VAL A 124 -27.39 -2.35 -2.11
CA VAL A 124 -27.38 -3.70 -1.54
C VAL A 124 -26.99 -3.56 -0.05
N LEU A 125 -27.83 -4.07 0.84
CA LEU A 125 -27.56 -4.18 2.27
C LEU A 125 -27.09 -5.60 2.56
N VAL A 126 -25.96 -5.76 3.26
CA VAL A 126 -25.35 -7.06 3.55
C VAL A 126 -25.15 -7.29 5.04
N GLY A 127 -25.17 -8.56 5.44
CA GLY A 127 -25.03 -8.97 6.83
C GLY A 127 -26.27 -8.71 7.69
N LYS A 128 -26.17 -9.08 8.98
CA LYS A 128 -27.26 -8.85 9.96
C LYS A 128 -27.49 -7.37 10.28
N GLU A 129 -26.41 -6.60 10.25
CA GLU A 129 -26.43 -5.16 10.55
C GLU A 129 -26.94 -4.31 9.38
N ASP A 130 -27.37 -4.95 8.28
CA ASP A 130 -27.83 -4.26 7.06
C ASP A 130 -26.79 -3.23 6.54
N TRP A 131 -25.49 -3.62 6.56
CA TRP A 131 -24.39 -2.75 6.13
C TRP A 131 -24.55 -2.36 4.64
N PRO A 132 -24.55 -1.06 4.33
CA PRO A 132 -24.76 -0.60 2.96
C PRO A 132 -23.49 -0.79 2.12
N MET A 133 -23.58 -1.63 1.09
CA MET A 133 -22.52 -1.83 0.12
C MET A 133 -22.22 -0.51 -0.62
N PRO A 134 -20.93 -0.13 -0.77
CA PRO A 134 -20.55 1.15 -1.34
C PRO A 134 -20.82 1.25 -2.85
N ILE A 135 -20.88 0.12 -3.57
CA ILE A 135 -21.10 0.10 -5.01
C ILE A 135 -22.61 0.09 -5.29
N PRO A 136 -23.17 1.18 -5.83
CA PRO A 136 -24.61 1.24 -6.10
C PRO A 136 -25.01 0.36 -7.28
N LEU A 137 -26.20 -0.19 -7.20
CA LEU A 137 -26.85 -0.88 -8.30
C LEU A 137 -27.74 0.13 -9.04
N VAL A 138 -27.43 0.42 -10.30
CA VAL A 138 -28.11 1.44 -11.10
C VAL A 138 -28.77 0.85 -12.34
N ARG A 139 -29.85 1.51 -12.78
CA ARG A 139 -30.57 1.18 -14.01
C ARG A 139 -30.07 2.07 -15.15
N GLN A 140 -29.56 1.44 -16.21
CA GLN A 140 -29.16 2.07 -17.45
C GLN A 140 -29.77 1.30 -18.65
N ASP A 141 -30.39 1.99 -19.56
CA ASP A 141 -30.97 1.41 -20.78
C ASP A 141 -31.86 0.15 -20.50
N ASP A 142 -32.75 0.25 -19.51
CA ASP A 142 -33.67 -0.82 -19.05
C ASP A 142 -32.94 -2.06 -18.45
N LYS A 143 -31.67 -1.98 -18.19
CA LYS A 143 -30.88 -3.02 -17.51
C LYS A 143 -30.28 -2.49 -16.23
N TRP A 144 -29.95 -3.41 -15.33
CA TRP A 144 -29.29 -3.09 -14.06
C TRP A 144 -27.83 -3.47 -14.13
N LEU A 145 -26.97 -2.67 -13.51
CA LEU A 145 -25.54 -2.95 -13.39
C LEU A 145 -24.99 -2.33 -12.09
N PHE A 146 -23.91 -2.89 -11.58
CA PHE A 146 -23.16 -2.26 -10.50
C PHE A 146 -22.30 -1.13 -11.07
N ASP A 147 -22.50 0.08 -10.56
CA ASP A 147 -21.71 1.25 -10.94
C ASP A 147 -20.42 1.28 -10.11
N THR A 148 -19.47 0.44 -10.52
CA THR A 148 -18.19 0.27 -9.85
C THR A 148 -17.40 1.57 -9.78
N LYS A 149 -17.46 2.40 -10.83
CA LYS A 149 -16.74 3.68 -10.85
C LYS A 149 -17.22 4.64 -9.77
N SER A 150 -18.54 4.75 -9.62
CA SER A 150 -19.09 5.57 -8.53
C SER A 150 -18.82 4.96 -7.16
N GLY A 151 -18.75 3.62 -7.08
CA GLY A 151 -18.45 2.90 -5.85
C GLY A 151 -17.00 3.00 -5.39
N LEU A 152 -16.06 3.11 -6.32
CA LEU A 152 -14.62 3.17 -6.01
C LEU A 152 -14.25 4.35 -5.11
N VAL A 153 -14.87 5.51 -5.33
CA VAL A 153 -14.65 6.69 -4.49
C VAL A 153 -15.08 6.40 -3.06
N GLU A 154 -16.27 5.86 -2.87
CA GLU A 154 -16.81 5.51 -1.55
C GLU A 154 -15.98 4.42 -0.85
N VAL A 155 -15.50 3.40 -1.59
CA VAL A 155 -14.60 2.36 -1.07
C VAL A 155 -13.30 2.98 -0.58
N SER A 156 -12.70 3.85 -1.39
CA SER A 156 -11.46 4.54 -1.02
C SER A 156 -11.65 5.43 0.20
N ASP A 157 -12.74 6.21 0.24
CA ASP A 157 -13.02 7.12 1.36
C ASP A 157 -13.22 6.35 2.68
N ARG A 158 -13.93 5.20 2.65
CA ARG A 158 -14.11 4.35 3.84
C ARG A 158 -12.79 3.76 4.32
N ARG A 159 -11.99 3.19 3.43
CA ARG A 159 -10.66 2.65 3.75
C ARG A 159 -9.77 3.72 4.36
N ILE A 160 -9.67 4.89 3.72
CA ILE A 160 -8.90 6.02 4.26
C ILE A 160 -9.36 6.35 5.69
N GLY A 161 -10.69 6.38 5.92
CA GLY A 161 -11.24 6.66 7.25
C GLY A 161 -10.84 5.60 8.30
N GLU A 162 -10.89 4.32 7.95
CA GLU A 162 -10.49 3.21 8.82
C GLU A 162 -8.98 3.23 9.10
N ASP A 163 -8.16 3.45 8.09
CA ASP A 163 -6.70 3.56 8.22
C ASP A 163 -6.29 4.76 9.10
N GLU A 164 -6.95 5.91 8.95
CA GLU A 164 -6.71 7.09 9.77
C GLU A 164 -7.09 6.86 11.24
N LEU A 165 -8.22 6.19 11.50
CA LEU A 165 -8.61 5.81 12.86
C LEU A 165 -7.60 4.84 13.48
N SER A 166 -7.16 3.82 12.74
CA SER A 166 -6.13 2.88 13.17
C SER A 166 -4.80 3.58 13.46
N ALA A 167 -4.41 4.56 12.64
CA ALA A 167 -3.20 5.34 12.87
C ALA A 167 -3.29 6.19 14.15
N ILE A 168 -4.46 6.77 14.45
CA ILE A 168 -4.71 7.52 15.69
C ILE A 168 -4.62 6.58 16.91
N GLU A 169 -5.24 5.40 16.84
CA GLU A 169 -5.16 4.40 17.91
C GLU A 169 -3.73 3.91 18.13
N THR A 170 -2.99 3.67 17.05
CA THR A 170 -1.57 3.31 17.11
C THR A 170 -0.73 4.41 17.75
N CYS A 171 -0.98 5.68 17.44
CA CYS A 171 -0.33 6.80 18.13
C CYS A 171 -0.58 6.77 19.65
N ARG A 172 -1.78 6.44 20.07
CA ARG A 172 -2.12 6.31 21.50
C ARG A 172 -1.46 5.09 22.14
N ALA A 173 -1.48 3.94 21.45
CA ALA A 173 -0.81 2.72 21.89
C ALA A 173 0.70 2.93 22.03
N TYR A 174 1.33 3.66 21.11
CA TYR A 174 2.73 4.07 21.24
C TYR A 174 3.01 4.86 22.53
N ALA A 175 2.13 5.80 22.90
CA ALA A 175 2.32 6.56 24.12
C ALA A 175 2.23 5.67 25.39
N VAL A 176 1.34 4.67 25.37
CA VAL A 176 1.25 3.66 26.45
C VAL A 176 2.51 2.81 26.48
N ALA A 177 2.95 2.29 25.33
CA ALA A 177 4.15 1.46 25.21
C ALA A 177 5.41 2.19 25.69
N GLN A 178 5.54 3.49 25.39
CA GLN A 178 6.65 4.31 25.90
C GLN A 178 6.64 4.45 27.42
N TRP A 179 5.45 4.58 28.01
CA TRP A 179 5.29 4.64 29.44
C TRP A 179 5.61 3.31 30.13
N GLU A 180 5.18 2.21 29.57
CA GLU A 180 5.50 0.85 30.02
C GLU A 180 7.02 0.62 29.97
N TYR A 181 7.65 0.91 28.83
CA TYR A 181 9.08 0.79 28.66
C TYR A 181 9.88 1.58 29.72
N PHE A 182 9.49 2.84 29.96
CA PHE A 182 10.12 3.71 30.95
C PHE A 182 9.95 3.18 32.40
N THR A 183 8.77 2.64 32.72
CA THR A 183 8.46 2.22 34.11
C THR A 183 8.97 0.83 34.45
N GLU A 184 9.17 -0.04 33.47
CA GLU A 184 9.59 -1.43 33.68
C GLU A 184 11.10 -1.59 33.83
N GLY A 185 11.91 -0.60 33.43
CA GLY A 185 13.29 -0.70 33.77
C GLY A 185 14.33 0.11 32.99
N ASP A 186 15.53 -0.17 33.40
CA ASP A 186 16.81 0.22 32.79
C ASP A 186 17.21 -0.92 31.84
N TRP A 187 16.75 -0.84 30.60
CA TRP A 187 16.86 -1.92 29.61
C TRP A 187 18.26 -2.07 29.02
N ASP A 188 19.06 -1.01 29.02
CA ASP A 188 20.44 -1.00 28.56
C ASP A 188 21.47 -1.10 29.70
N HIS A 189 20.95 -1.12 30.96
CA HIS A 189 21.72 -1.29 32.19
C HIS A 189 22.78 -0.19 32.45
N ASP A 190 22.46 1.04 32.03
CA ASP A 190 23.30 2.22 32.29
C ASP A 190 22.95 2.94 33.60
N GLY A 191 21.90 2.52 34.29
CA GLY A 191 21.42 3.09 35.55
C GLY A 191 20.42 4.22 35.36
N VAL A 192 19.91 4.46 34.12
CA VAL A 192 18.97 5.51 33.79
C VAL A 192 17.70 4.91 33.20
N ALA A 193 16.53 5.19 33.81
CA ALA A 193 15.27 4.87 33.16
C ALA A 193 15.00 5.86 32.03
N GLU A 194 14.75 5.35 30.82
CA GLU A 194 14.53 6.16 29.63
C GLU A 194 13.36 5.67 28.78
N TYR A 195 12.91 6.50 27.85
CA TYR A 195 11.98 6.13 26.81
C TYR A 195 12.69 5.48 25.62
N ALA A 196 12.06 4.54 24.95
CA ALA A 196 12.64 3.86 23.81
C ALA A 196 12.88 4.82 22.62
N GLN A 197 14.08 4.78 22.07
CA GLN A 197 14.46 5.60 20.92
C GLN A 197 14.18 4.90 19.59
N ARG A 198 13.76 3.63 19.62
CA ARG A 198 13.47 2.78 18.46
C ARG A 198 12.12 2.10 18.59
N LEU A 199 11.48 1.80 17.45
CA LEU A 199 10.30 0.96 17.44
C LEU A 199 10.70 -0.53 17.51
N ILE A 200 11.75 -0.94 16.80
CA ILE A 200 12.29 -2.30 16.84
C ILE A 200 13.63 -2.28 17.57
N SER A 201 13.80 -3.20 18.50
CA SER A 201 15.06 -3.38 19.20
C SER A 201 16.16 -3.95 18.28
N SER A 202 17.40 -3.60 18.58
CA SER A 202 18.56 -4.26 17.98
C SER A 202 18.54 -5.76 18.31
N PRO A 203 19.04 -6.62 17.43
CA PRO A 203 19.09 -8.05 17.70
C PRO A 203 19.73 -8.39 19.04
N GLY A 204 18.99 -9.13 19.89
CA GLY A 204 19.43 -9.54 21.22
C GLY A 204 19.49 -8.43 22.27
N LYS A 205 18.86 -7.28 22.01
CA LYS A 205 18.70 -6.16 22.95
C LYS A 205 17.22 -5.83 23.18
N HIS A 206 16.96 -5.02 24.20
CA HIS A 206 15.66 -4.42 24.50
C HIS A 206 15.74 -2.87 24.38
N ASP A 207 16.46 -2.36 23.36
CA ASP A 207 16.68 -0.93 23.12
C ASP A 207 15.60 -0.27 22.22
N GLY A 208 14.44 -0.92 22.11
CA GLY A 208 13.26 -0.46 21.35
C GLY A 208 11.96 -0.98 21.97
N LEU A 209 10.82 -0.60 21.43
CA LEU A 209 9.50 -0.97 21.93
C LEU A 209 9.05 -2.40 21.56
N PHE A 210 9.70 -2.99 20.57
CA PHE A 210 9.44 -4.37 20.14
C PHE A 210 10.74 -5.20 20.12
N TRP A 211 10.67 -6.40 20.65
CA TRP A 211 11.67 -7.47 20.53
C TRP A 211 11.00 -8.81 20.41
N GLU A 212 11.65 -9.76 19.78
CA GLU A 212 11.21 -11.14 19.75
C GLU A 212 11.32 -11.75 21.14
N THR A 213 10.18 -12.21 21.70
CA THR A 213 10.13 -12.79 23.04
C THR A 213 10.46 -14.27 22.99
N GLY A 214 11.47 -14.72 23.77
CA GLY A 214 11.76 -16.12 24.05
C GLY A 214 10.97 -16.65 25.26
N GLU A 215 11.17 -17.92 25.58
CA GLU A 215 10.57 -18.52 26.78
C GLU A 215 11.17 -17.90 28.06
N GLY A 216 10.36 -17.11 28.77
CA GLY A 216 10.78 -16.42 30.01
C GLY A 216 11.15 -14.95 29.85
N ASP A 217 11.14 -14.42 28.63
CA ASP A 217 11.37 -12.99 28.39
C ASP A 217 10.12 -12.14 28.75
N ALA A 218 10.37 -10.90 29.16
CA ALA A 218 9.31 -9.92 29.31
C ALA A 218 8.64 -9.65 27.93
N PRO A 219 7.30 -9.51 27.88
CA PRO A 219 6.62 -9.16 26.63
C PRO A 219 7.06 -7.77 26.14
N SER A 220 7.17 -7.61 24.82
CA SER A 220 7.45 -6.28 24.24
C SER A 220 6.23 -5.37 24.37
N PRO A 221 6.44 -4.08 24.73
CA PRO A 221 5.35 -3.13 24.90
C PRO A 221 4.55 -2.84 23.63
N LEU A 222 5.18 -3.01 22.46
CA LEU A 222 4.55 -2.74 21.16
C LEU A 222 4.42 -4.03 20.34
N GLY A 223 3.33 -4.15 19.58
CA GLY A 223 3.11 -5.29 18.69
C GLY A 223 4.04 -5.27 17.45
N GLU A 224 4.36 -6.47 16.96
CA GLU A 224 5.27 -6.68 15.82
C GLU A 224 4.84 -5.93 14.55
N LEU A 225 3.55 -5.95 14.20
CA LEU A 225 3.05 -5.30 12.98
C LEU A 225 3.27 -3.79 12.98
N VAL A 226 3.03 -3.13 14.12
CA VAL A 226 3.26 -1.68 14.30
C VAL A 226 4.75 -1.37 14.25
N ALA A 227 5.57 -2.19 14.91
CA ALA A 227 7.02 -2.02 14.93
C ALA A 227 7.62 -2.13 13.52
N ASN A 228 7.17 -3.11 12.74
CA ASN A 228 7.62 -3.32 11.36
C ASN A 228 7.20 -2.19 10.39
N ALA A 229 6.13 -1.46 10.69
CA ALA A 229 5.74 -0.25 9.97
C ALA A 229 6.54 0.99 10.39
N GLY A 230 7.48 0.85 11.32
CA GLY A 230 8.38 1.90 11.75
C GLY A 230 9.23 2.42 10.61
N ALA A 231 9.19 3.73 10.34
CA ALA A 231 10.15 4.38 9.47
C ALA A 231 11.51 4.34 10.17
N GLU A 232 12.53 3.70 9.55
CA GLU A 232 13.86 3.70 10.12
C GLU A 232 14.29 5.12 10.48
N SER A 233 14.17 5.45 11.75
CA SER A 233 15.15 6.28 12.36
C SER A 233 16.28 5.33 12.69
N ASP A 234 17.09 5.02 11.68
CA ASP A 234 18.35 4.41 11.96
C ASP A 234 19.04 5.34 12.95
N GLY A 235 19.23 4.86 14.16
CA GLY A 235 19.71 5.64 15.31
C GLY A 235 21.16 6.04 15.21
N SER A 236 21.57 6.50 14.07
CA SER A 236 22.77 7.30 13.90
C SER A 236 22.46 8.79 14.03
N ASN A 237 21.78 9.16 15.12
CA ASN A 237 21.90 10.50 15.64
C ASN A 237 23.08 10.54 16.61
N ASP A 238 24.20 9.98 16.18
CA ASP A 238 25.52 10.34 16.63
C ASP A 238 25.72 11.84 16.34
N GLY A 239 25.73 12.61 17.41
CA GLY A 239 25.98 14.07 17.38
C GLY A 239 27.40 14.42 16.96
N SER A 240 27.97 13.73 16.01
CA SER A 240 29.25 14.05 15.37
C SER A 240 28.99 14.95 14.17
N ALA A 241 29.39 16.19 14.34
CA ALA A 241 29.46 17.20 13.29
C ALA A 241 30.18 16.65 12.04
N ALA A 242 29.61 17.01 10.90
CA ALA A 242 30.16 16.75 9.57
C ALA A 242 31.68 16.89 9.47
N THR A 243 32.38 15.82 9.14
CA THR A 243 33.61 15.88 8.37
C THR A 243 33.73 14.61 7.52
N ASP A 244 33.78 14.90 6.25
CA ASP A 244 34.53 14.23 5.19
C ASP A 244 33.84 13.09 4.38
N ALA A 245 33.97 13.30 3.10
CA ALA A 245 33.46 12.54 1.99
C ALA A 245 34.07 11.11 1.90
N GLY A 246 33.23 10.15 1.58
CA GLY A 246 33.64 9.03 0.74
C GLY A 246 34.03 7.74 1.47
N LYS A 247 33.05 7.01 2.01
CA LYS A 247 33.13 5.54 2.00
C LYS A 247 31.73 4.95 2.12
N ALA A 248 31.30 4.26 1.08
CA ALA A 248 30.09 3.45 1.11
C ALA A 248 30.23 2.40 2.23
N ALA A 249 29.30 2.42 3.18
CA ALA A 249 29.16 1.38 4.19
C ALA A 249 28.75 0.05 3.52
N PRO A 250 29.21 -1.11 4.02
CA PRO A 250 28.81 -2.41 3.50
C PRO A 250 27.31 -2.59 3.67
N LYS A 251 26.65 -3.00 2.59
CA LYS A 251 25.26 -3.48 2.65
C LYS A 251 25.25 -4.71 3.55
N GLU A 252 24.60 -4.65 4.69
CA GLU A 252 24.23 -5.86 5.44
C GLU A 252 23.17 -6.62 4.64
N GLU A 253 23.64 -7.64 3.92
CA GLU A 253 22.80 -8.68 3.32
C GLU A 253 22.27 -9.56 4.45
N GLY A 254 21.01 -9.31 4.89
CA GLY A 254 20.40 -10.18 5.91
C GLY A 254 18.96 -9.87 6.31
N ARG A 255 18.45 -8.69 6.06
CA ARG A 255 17.02 -8.35 6.30
C ARG A 255 16.44 -7.61 5.10
N SER A 256 16.16 -8.34 4.03
CA SER A 256 15.30 -7.88 2.95
C SER A 256 13.83 -8.14 3.31
N GLY A 257 13.38 -7.59 4.42
CA GLY A 257 11.97 -7.38 4.69
C GLY A 257 11.63 -6.01 4.10
N SER A 258 10.95 -5.99 2.95
CA SER A 258 10.29 -4.79 2.47
C SER A 258 9.40 -4.29 3.62
N ARG A 259 9.68 -3.06 4.09
CA ARG A 259 8.86 -2.42 5.12
C ARG A 259 7.42 -2.37 4.62
N ALA A 260 6.50 -3.01 5.33
CA ALA A 260 5.07 -2.97 5.06
C ALA A 260 4.43 -1.90 5.95
N PRO A 261 3.55 -1.05 5.40
CA PRO A 261 2.77 -0.14 6.24
C PRO A 261 1.80 -0.96 7.11
N TYR A 262 1.48 -0.45 8.29
CA TYR A 262 0.44 -1.01 9.15
C TYR A 262 -0.82 -0.17 9.00
N HIS A 263 -1.92 -0.77 8.54
CA HIS A 263 -3.14 -0.06 8.13
C HIS A 263 -2.80 1.18 7.28
N GLY A 264 -2.05 0.96 6.20
CA GLY A 264 -1.68 2.01 5.26
C GLY A 264 -0.73 3.09 5.78
N TYR A 265 -0.20 3.00 7.01
CA TYR A 265 0.60 4.03 7.67
C TYR A 265 2.01 3.58 8.03
N TYR A 266 2.94 4.51 7.93
CA TYR A 266 4.29 4.42 8.51
C TYR A 266 4.39 5.25 9.77
N PHE A 267 5.26 4.81 10.70
CA PHE A 267 5.48 5.43 12.00
C PHE A 267 6.95 5.77 12.18
N LYS A 268 7.25 6.92 12.81
CA LYS A 268 8.62 7.35 13.10
C LYS A 268 8.72 8.08 14.43
N ILE A 269 9.65 7.66 15.28
CA ILE A 269 9.96 8.36 16.52
C ILE A 269 10.66 9.68 16.22
N LEU A 270 10.32 10.72 16.97
CA LEU A 270 10.90 12.05 16.91
C LEU A 270 11.64 12.33 18.20
N ALA A 271 12.94 12.67 18.10
CA ALA A 271 13.85 12.83 19.24
C ALA A 271 13.87 14.24 19.85
N SER A 272 13.00 15.14 19.39
CA SER A 272 12.98 16.53 19.85
C SER A 272 11.60 17.17 19.65
N GLN A 273 11.40 18.36 20.24
CA GLN A 273 10.29 19.22 19.89
C GLN A 273 10.75 20.59 19.40
N GLY A 274 9.88 21.25 18.65
CA GLY A 274 10.10 22.57 18.06
C GLY A 274 9.50 23.70 18.90
N ALA A 275 9.67 24.92 18.42
CA ALA A 275 9.29 26.14 19.15
C ALA A 275 7.76 26.31 19.30
N SER A 276 6.96 25.71 18.40
CA SER A 276 5.49 25.78 18.46
C SER A 276 4.89 24.78 19.44
N ALA A 277 5.67 23.79 19.87
CA ALA A 277 5.22 22.82 20.87
C ALA A 277 5.16 23.45 22.26
N PRO A 278 4.23 23.00 23.15
CA PRO A 278 4.22 23.40 24.54
C PRO A 278 5.57 23.16 25.22
N GLY A 279 6.10 24.15 25.93
CA GLY A 279 7.43 24.10 26.54
C GLY A 279 8.57 24.57 25.64
N GLY A 280 8.32 24.89 24.36
CA GLY A 280 9.32 25.41 23.42
C GLY A 280 10.25 24.35 22.86
N LYS A 281 11.34 24.78 22.23
CA LYS A 281 12.28 23.88 21.53
C LYS A 281 13.27 23.24 22.49
N TYR A 282 13.32 21.90 22.54
CA TYR A 282 14.35 21.13 23.22
C TYR A 282 14.50 19.71 22.65
N SER A 283 15.62 19.07 22.98
CA SER A 283 15.86 17.65 22.67
C SER A 283 15.21 16.75 23.71
N TYR A 284 14.62 15.65 23.30
CA TYR A 284 14.16 14.61 24.22
C TYR A 284 15.31 13.72 24.69
N VAL A 285 16.40 13.66 23.91
CA VAL A 285 17.60 12.91 24.21
C VAL A 285 18.61 13.81 24.94
N ILE A 286 19.04 13.38 26.13
CA ILE A 286 20.02 14.05 26.96
C ILE A 286 21.10 13.03 27.34
N ASN A 287 22.35 13.32 27.01
CA ASN A 287 23.49 12.42 27.23
C ASN A 287 23.32 11.00 26.64
N GLY A 288 22.60 10.89 25.53
CA GLY A 288 22.33 9.60 24.88
C GLY A 288 20.98 9.00 25.25
N ASN A 289 20.36 9.35 26.38
CA ASN A 289 19.17 8.75 26.94
C ASN A 289 17.94 9.62 26.67
N MET A 290 16.85 9.03 26.18
CA MET A 290 15.59 9.73 25.90
C MET A 290 14.78 9.90 27.20
N ILE A 291 15.11 10.93 27.97
CA ILE A 291 14.55 11.19 29.32
C ILE A 291 13.66 12.43 29.42
N ALA A 292 13.72 13.33 28.43
CA ALA A 292 12.99 14.60 28.52
C ALA A 292 11.61 14.54 27.82
N GLY A 293 11.23 13.40 27.28
CA GLY A 293 9.96 13.18 26.56
C GLY A 293 10.16 12.28 25.35
N TYR A 294 9.11 12.11 24.58
CA TYR A 294 9.08 11.35 23.33
C TYR A 294 8.04 11.93 22.38
N ALA A 295 8.15 11.59 21.10
CA ALA A 295 7.09 11.88 20.14
C ALA A 295 7.13 10.91 18.96
N LEU A 296 6.01 10.84 18.24
CA LEU A 296 5.82 10.02 17.05
C LEU A 296 5.17 10.85 15.95
N VAL A 297 5.56 10.59 14.71
CA VAL A 297 4.79 10.95 13.52
C VAL A 297 4.28 9.69 12.86
N ALA A 298 2.97 9.68 12.54
CA ALA A 298 2.32 8.68 11.70
C ALA A 298 1.91 9.34 10.39
N TYR A 299 2.24 8.72 9.25
CA TYR A 299 1.94 9.28 7.94
C TYR A 299 1.58 8.20 6.93
N PRO A 300 0.65 8.49 5.97
CA PRO A 300 0.23 7.50 5.00
C PRO A 300 1.37 7.08 4.07
N ALA A 301 1.41 5.79 3.74
CA ALA A 301 2.35 5.23 2.78
C ALA A 301 2.08 5.76 1.36
N ASP A 302 0.80 5.93 1.03
CA ASP A 302 0.33 6.48 -0.24
C ASP A 302 -0.76 7.52 0.03
N TRP A 303 -0.40 8.81 -0.10
CA TRP A 303 -1.31 9.91 0.15
C TRP A 303 -2.48 9.92 -0.83
N GLY A 304 -3.71 9.94 -0.30
CA GLY A 304 -4.95 9.92 -1.08
C GLY A 304 -5.44 8.51 -1.42
N ASN A 305 -4.71 7.46 -1.03
CA ASN A 305 -5.11 6.07 -1.19
C ASN A 305 -5.12 5.31 0.15
N SER A 306 -4.05 5.39 0.94
CA SER A 306 -3.97 4.79 2.28
C SER A 306 -4.20 5.80 3.42
N GLY A 307 -4.41 7.05 3.11
CA GLY A 307 -4.67 8.12 4.08
C GLY A 307 -4.42 9.50 3.52
N VAL A 308 -5.00 10.49 4.13
CA VAL A 308 -4.86 11.91 3.79
C VAL A 308 -4.14 12.67 4.89
N MET A 309 -4.43 12.32 6.16
CA MET A 309 -3.90 13.03 7.33
C MET A 309 -2.57 12.44 7.79
N THR A 310 -1.70 13.31 8.28
CA THR A 310 -0.49 12.97 9.04
C THR A 310 -0.77 13.30 10.49
N PHE A 311 -0.37 12.42 11.40
CA PHE A 311 -0.62 12.55 12.83
C PHE A 311 0.69 12.75 13.61
N LEU A 312 0.61 13.56 14.66
CA LEU A 312 1.69 13.78 15.63
C LEU A 312 1.18 13.52 17.03
N ILE A 313 1.94 12.80 17.84
CA ILE A 313 1.69 12.62 19.28
C ILE A 313 3.00 12.82 20.05
N ASN A 314 2.89 13.26 21.30
CA ASN A 314 4.01 13.29 22.26
C ASN A 314 3.56 12.82 23.65
N GLN A 315 4.43 12.91 24.64
CA GLN A 315 4.19 12.50 26.04
C GLN A 315 2.96 13.14 26.71
N GLN A 316 2.35 14.16 26.10
CA GLN A 316 1.08 14.73 26.58
C GLN A 316 -0.15 13.93 26.15
N GLY A 317 0.01 12.92 25.29
CA GLY A 317 -1.06 12.04 24.81
C GLY A 317 -2.04 12.70 23.84
N ARG A 318 -1.76 13.93 23.37
CA ARG A 318 -2.61 14.66 22.43
C ARG A 318 -2.20 14.35 21.01
N VAL A 319 -3.13 13.84 20.21
CA VAL A 319 -2.92 13.60 18.78
C VAL A 319 -3.29 14.83 17.99
N TYR A 320 -2.36 15.33 17.18
CA TYR A 320 -2.59 16.41 16.23
C TYR A 320 -2.59 15.85 14.81
N GLN A 321 -3.39 16.44 13.93
CA GLN A 321 -3.51 16.02 12.52
C GLN A 321 -3.31 17.18 11.57
N LYS A 322 -2.76 16.88 10.38
CA LYS A 322 -2.59 17.83 9.30
C LYS A 322 -2.49 17.10 7.95
N ASN A 323 -3.19 17.61 6.94
CA ASN A 323 -2.97 17.20 5.56
C ASN A 323 -1.72 17.89 5.01
N LEU A 324 -0.68 17.13 4.69
CA LEU A 324 0.57 17.62 4.12
C LEU A 324 0.57 17.59 2.58
N GLY A 325 -0.53 17.09 1.95
CA GLY A 325 -0.68 16.97 0.51
C GLY A 325 0.08 15.79 -0.10
N SER A 326 0.13 15.74 -1.43
CA SER A 326 0.72 14.61 -2.18
C SER A 326 2.21 14.34 -1.89
N ASN A 327 2.93 15.29 -1.29
CA ASN A 327 4.32 15.12 -0.90
C ASN A 327 4.48 14.57 0.53
N THR A 328 3.40 14.12 1.17
CA THR A 328 3.39 13.66 2.56
C THR A 328 4.52 12.68 2.90
N PRO A 329 4.75 11.58 2.17
CA PRO A 329 5.80 10.63 2.52
C PRO A 329 7.20 11.28 2.58
N SER A 330 7.49 12.16 1.61
CA SER A 330 8.78 12.87 1.55
C SER A 330 8.94 13.94 2.63
N VAL A 331 7.86 14.58 3.05
CA VAL A 331 7.88 15.61 4.11
C VAL A 331 7.97 14.92 5.47
N ALA A 332 7.11 13.96 5.75
CA ALA A 332 6.99 13.30 7.05
C ALA A 332 8.23 12.45 7.38
N SER A 333 8.78 11.71 6.40
CA SER A 333 10.03 10.93 6.62
C SER A 333 11.22 11.78 7.05
N ARG A 334 11.26 13.06 6.68
CA ARG A 334 12.31 14.01 7.08
C ARG A 334 12.03 14.78 8.37
N MET A 335 10.84 14.59 8.97
CA MET A 335 10.56 15.22 10.26
C MET A 335 11.48 14.67 11.34
N THR A 336 12.10 15.55 12.12
CA THR A 336 12.99 15.23 13.25
C THR A 336 12.48 15.76 14.58
N SER A 337 11.42 16.60 14.54
CA SER A 337 10.87 17.22 15.74
C SER A 337 9.35 17.28 15.74
N TYR A 338 8.77 17.06 16.89
CA TYR A 338 7.36 17.33 17.18
C TYR A 338 7.14 18.84 17.26
N ASN A 339 6.41 19.41 16.31
CA ASN A 339 6.23 20.87 16.23
C ASN A 339 4.86 21.25 15.67
N PRO A 340 3.76 20.93 16.37
CA PRO A 340 2.42 21.30 15.91
C PRO A 340 2.21 22.81 16.05
N ASP A 341 2.32 23.53 14.95
CA ASP A 341 1.96 24.95 14.84
C ASP A 341 0.43 25.13 14.66
N SER A 342 -0.02 26.36 14.48
CA SER A 342 -1.45 26.68 14.33
C SER A 342 -2.13 26.03 13.10
N SER A 343 -1.39 25.45 12.18
CA SER A 343 -1.94 24.73 11.03
C SER A 343 -2.28 23.27 11.33
N TRP A 344 -1.82 22.74 12.48
CA TRP A 344 -2.20 21.43 12.99
C TRP A 344 -3.47 21.53 13.81
N LYS A 345 -4.37 20.58 13.65
CA LYS A 345 -5.62 20.50 14.39
C LYS A 345 -5.54 19.37 15.43
N LEU A 346 -6.06 19.61 16.61
CA LEU A 346 -6.22 18.55 17.61
C LEU A 346 -7.26 17.54 17.10
N VAL A 347 -6.98 16.27 17.22
CA VAL A 347 -7.96 15.21 17.00
C VAL A 347 -8.91 15.20 18.20
N GLU A 348 -10.18 15.48 17.94
CA GLU A 348 -11.22 15.42 18.96
C GLU A 348 -11.44 13.96 19.37
N VAL A 349 -11.47 13.70 20.66
CA VAL A 349 -11.86 12.39 21.19
C VAL A 349 -13.38 12.44 21.28
N GLU A 350 -14.06 11.67 20.44
CA GLU A 350 -15.48 11.45 20.70
C GLU A 350 -15.63 10.73 22.04
N PRO A 351 -16.52 11.21 22.92
CA PRO A 351 -16.69 10.71 24.27
C PRO A 351 -17.25 9.28 24.30
#